data_ade14dac60b3c142edb9ee6c2a155549
#
_entry.id   ade14dac60b3c142edb9ee6c2a155549
#
_cell.length_a   1.000
_cell.length_b   1.000
_cell.length_c   1.000
_cell.angle_alpha   90.00
_cell.angle_beta   90.00
_cell.angle_gamma   90.00
#
_symmetry.space_group_name_H-M   'P 1'
#
loop_
_entity.id
_entity.type
_entity.pdbx_description
1 polymer ?
#
loop_
_entity_poly.entity_id
_entity_poly.type
_entity_poly.pdbx_seq_one_letter_code
_entity_poly.pdbx_strand_id
1 'polypeptide(L)'
;MIPKSGNRLSAEIMIKPKDDRSDEPHLPRSAPIEAYGKGGFAFDDMSHRGSLLCLPDAMWAWPVTRPEQIDRTSLQRVFAAANSIDTLIVGTGTDVWVPPRELREALRAVRVVLDAMQTGPAIRTYNIMMGERRRVAAALIAVP
;
A
#
# COMPACT_ATOMS: atom_id res chain seq x y z
N MET A 1 -9.63 -16.53 10.10
CA MET A 1 -9.82 -16.54 10.21
C MET A 1 -9.90 -16.46 10.41
N ILE A 2 -9.45 -16.07 10.56
CA ILE A 2 -9.44 -16.04 10.70
C ILE A 2 -9.65 -15.86 11.12
N PRO A 3 -9.44 -15.52 11.45
CA PRO A 3 -9.62 -15.46 11.88
C PRO A 3 -9.91 -15.35 12.34
N LYS A 4 -9.96 -15.34 13.10
CA LYS A 4 -10.18 -15.39 13.46
C LYS A 4 -10.20 -15.44 13.87
N SER A 5 -10.02 -15.02 14.24
CA SER A 5 -9.92 -15.23 14.45
C SER A 5 -9.60 -15.24 14.63
N GLY A 6 -9.12 -14.91 14.97
CA GLY A 6 -8.71 -15.16 15.15
C GLY A 6 -8.13 -14.98 15.07
N ASN A 7 -7.85 -14.68 15.51
CA ASN A 7 -7.36 -14.81 15.24
C ASN A 7 -6.72 -14.61 15.20
N ARG A 8 -6.22 -14.47 15.70
CA ARG A 8 -5.63 -14.62 15.54
C ARG A 8 -4.85 -14.54 15.42
N LEU A 9 -4.46 -14.07 15.81
CA LEU A 9 -3.73 -14.29 15.50
C LEU A 9 -3.02 -14.14 15.38
N SER A 10 -2.79 -13.87 15.74
CA SER A 10 -2.15 -13.97 15.31
C SER A 10 -1.56 -13.96 14.79
N ALA A 11 -1.24 -13.74 15.16
CA ALA A 11 -0.81 -13.89 14.52
C ALA A 11 -0.48 -14.00 13.80
N GLU A 12 -0.13 -13.89 14.04
CA GLU A 12 -0.02 -14.04 13.27
C GLU A 12 -0.18 -14.14 12.50
N ILE A 13 -0.02 -14.02 12.89
CA ILE A 13 -0.24 -14.13 12.05
C ILE A 13 -0.28 -14.44 11.27
N MET A 14 -0.24 -14.51 11.37
CA MET A 14 -0.45 -14.64 10.56
C MET A 14 -0.15 -14.95 9.73
N ILE A 15 0.26 -14.90 9.79
CA ILE A 15 0.30 -15.10 8.84
C ILE A 15 0.62 -15.87 7.96
N LYS A 16 0.71 -16.02 7.48
CA LYS A 16 0.75 -16.64 6.59
C LYS A 16 1.36 -16.90 5.74
N PRO A 17 1.95 -17.14 5.84
CA PRO A 17 2.67 -17.00 5.05
C PRO A 17 2.89 -17.41 3.76
N LYS A 18 3.21 -17.80 3.36
CA LYS A 18 3.43 -18.09 2.26
C LYS A 18 2.86 -18.32 1.23
N ASP A 19 2.77 -19.00 1.48
CA ASP A 19 1.96 -19.03 0.55
C ASP A 19 1.60 -17.78 0.08
N ASP A 20 1.98 -17.48 -0.78
CA ASP A 20 1.82 -16.24 -1.20
C ASP A 20 0.48 -16.03 -1.75
N ARG A 21 -0.32 -15.41 -1.01
CA ARG A 21 -1.64 -15.08 -1.40
C ARG A 21 -1.72 -13.69 -1.89
N SER A 22 -0.82 -13.31 -2.77
CA SER A 22 -0.78 -11.93 -3.24
C SER A 22 -2.03 -11.54 -4.01
N ASP A 23 -2.84 -12.52 -4.43
CA ASP A 23 -4.10 -12.22 -5.11
C ASP A 23 -5.28 -12.08 -4.16
N GLU A 24 -5.04 -12.12 -2.85
CA GLU A 24 -6.11 -11.94 -1.86
C GLU A 24 -5.88 -10.69 -1.05
N PRO A 25 -6.89 -9.88 -0.82
CA PRO A 25 -6.69 -8.68 0.00
C PRO A 25 -6.57 -9.02 1.48
N HIS A 26 -5.79 -8.23 2.20
CA HIS A 26 -5.70 -8.35 3.66
C HIS A 26 -6.97 -7.83 4.31
N LEU A 27 -7.54 -6.77 3.74
CA LEU A 27 -8.79 -6.19 4.21
C LEU A 27 -9.65 -5.87 3.00
N PRO A 28 -10.98 -5.96 3.14
CA PRO A 28 -11.90 -5.58 2.06
C PRO A 28 -12.17 -4.08 2.01
N ARG A 29 -11.34 -3.28 2.67
CA ARG A 29 -11.46 -1.83 2.67
C ARG A 29 -10.13 -1.23 3.06
N SER A 30 -9.96 0.05 2.79
CA SER A 30 -8.77 0.76 3.24
C SER A 30 -8.87 1.02 4.75
N ALA A 31 -7.71 1.16 5.37
CA ALA A 31 -7.60 1.48 6.79
C ALA A 31 -6.38 2.36 7.00
N PRO A 32 -6.40 3.23 8.02
CA PRO A 32 -5.21 4.02 8.33
C PRO A 32 -4.08 3.13 8.84
N ILE A 33 -2.86 3.55 8.57
CA ILE A 33 -1.67 2.83 9.03
C ILE A 33 -1.33 3.35 10.42
N GLU A 34 -1.28 2.47 11.40
CA GLU A 34 -1.09 2.85 12.80
C GLU A 34 0.37 2.85 13.21
N ALA A 35 1.17 1.99 12.60
CA ALA A 35 2.59 1.90 12.90
C ALA A 35 3.32 1.29 11.72
N TYR A 36 4.61 1.57 11.61
CA TYR A 36 5.44 1.00 10.57
C TYR A 36 6.87 0.87 11.07
N GLY A 37 7.64 0.03 10.39
CA GLY A 37 9.03 -0.21 10.73
C GLY A 37 9.28 -1.70 10.88
N LYS A 38 10.55 -2.07 11.04
CA LYS A 38 10.95 -3.46 11.19
C LYS A 38 10.43 -4.34 10.05
N GLY A 39 10.37 -3.75 8.87
CA GLY A 39 9.97 -4.47 7.67
C GLY A 39 8.49 -4.63 7.48
N GLY A 40 7.65 -3.89 8.19
CA GLY A 40 6.22 -4.07 8.04
C GLY A 40 5.37 -2.91 8.49
N PHE A 41 4.08 -3.17 8.56
CA PHE A 41 3.06 -2.17 8.89
C PHE A 41 2.02 -2.77 9.82
N ALA A 42 1.43 -1.93 10.65
CA ALA A 42 0.31 -2.32 11.51
C ALA A 42 -0.91 -1.47 11.18
N PHE A 43 -2.07 -2.10 11.07
CA PHE A 43 -3.32 -1.43 10.77
C PHE A 43 -4.48 -2.34 11.17
N ASP A 44 -5.54 -1.75 11.69
CA ASP A 44 -6.80 -2.45 12.01
C ASP A 44 -6.57 -3.75 12.80
N ASP A 45 -5.74 -3.67 13.85
CA ASP A 45 -5.40 -4.82 14.70
C ASP A 45 -4.68 -5.95 13.96
N MET A 46 -4.14 -5.66 12.80
CA MET A 46 -3.36 -6.61 12.01
C MET A 46 -1.95 -6.07 11.83
N SER A 47 -1.02 -6.95 11.52
CA SER A 47 0.28 -6.53 11.06
C SER A 47 0.63 -7.29 9.79
N HIS A 48 1.39 -6.64 8.94
CA HIS A 48 1.78 -7.18 7.65
C HIS A 48 3.28 -6.98 7.49
N ARG A 49 3.99 -8.05 7.15
CA ARG A 49 5.42 -7.98 6.88
C ARG A 49 5.59 -7.73 5.39
N GLY A 50 6.47 -6.81 5.03
CA GLY A 50 6.72 -6.44 3.65
C GLY A 50 5.94 -5.23 3.23
N SER A 51 6.06 -4.87 1.95
CA SER A 51 5.43 -3.67 1.41
C SER A 51 3.92 -3.87 1.25
N LEU A 52 3.20 -2.76 1.20
CA LEU A 52 1.75 -2.78 1.29
C LEU A 52 1.15 -1.87 0.24
N LEU A 53 0.06 -2.33 -0.38
CA LEU A 53 -0.69 -1.55 -1.35
C LEU A 53 -2.08 -1.30 -0.77
N CYS A 54 -2.40 -0.03 -0.56
CA CYS A 54 -3.66 0.37 0.06
C CYS A 54 -4.57 1.00 -1.00
N LEU A 55 -5.67 0.33 -1.29
CA LEU A 55 -6.67 0.85 -2.22
C LEU A 55 -7.97 1.09 -1.44
N PRO A 56 -8.88 1.93 -1.96
CA PRO A 56 -10.08 2.25 -1.18
C PRO A 56 -10.91 1.03 -0.79
N ASP A 57 -10.91 -0.01 -1.62
CA ASP A 57 -11.76 -1.17 -1.38
C ASP A 57 -10.97 -2.42 -0.97
N ALA A 58 -9.66 -2.32 -0.78
CA ALA A 58 -8.86 -3.47 -0.36
C ALA A 58 -7.44 -3.07 -0.03
N MET A 59 -6.78 -3.87 0.80
CA MET A 59 -5.37 -3.69 1.10
C MET A 59 -4.65 -4.98 0.74
N TRP A 60 -3.54 -4.88 0.02
CA TRP A 60 -2.86 -6.01 -0.59
C TRP A 60 -1.39 -6.04 -0.22
N ALA A 61 -0.81 -7.22 -0.16
CA ALA A 61 0.64 -7.34 -0.15
C ALA A 61 1.19 -6.79 -1.47
N TRP A 62 2.34 -6.13 -1.40
CA TRP A 62 2.97 -5.51 -2.57
C TRP A 62 4.39 -6.05 -2.66
N PRO A 63 4.76 -6.71 -3.76
CA PRO A 63 6.07 -7.38 -3.81
C PRO A 63 7.26 -6.46 -4.05
N VAL A 64 7.04 -5.17 -4.11
CA VAL A 64 8.09 -4.19 -4.35
C VAL A 64 8.89 -3.97 -3.08
N THR A 65 10.23 -4.06 -3.18
CA THR A 65 11.11 -3.81 -2.05
C THR A 65 12.02 -2.61 -2.25
N ARG A 66 12.13 -2.13 -3.49
CA ARG A 66 12.96 -0.97 -3.83
C ARG A 66 12.25 -0.13 -4.88
N PRO A 67 12.48 1.18 -4.89
CA PRO A 67 11.79 2.07 -5.83
C PRO A 67 12.00 1.70 -7.30
N GLU A 68 13.15 1.16 -7.65
CA GLU A 68 13.43 0.79 -9.05
C GLU A 68 12.46 -0.25 -9.59
N GLN A 69 11.80 -0.98 -8.71
CA GLN A 69 10.84 -2.02 -9.10
C GLN A 69 9.45 -1.47 -9.37
N ILE A 70 9.23 -0.17 -9.11
CA ILE A 70 7.91 0.43 -9.29
C ILE A 70 7.69 0.73 -10.77
N ASP A 71 6.69 0.07 -11.36
CA ASP A 71 6.35 0.25 -12.76
C ASP A 71 4.86 -0.04 -12.95
N ARG A 72 4.40 -0.03 -14.20
CA ARG A 72 2.99 -0.29 -14.48
C ARG A 72 2.55 -1.66 -14.00
N THR A 73 3.42 -2.66 -14.11
CA THR A 73 3.08 -4.01 -13.68
C THR A 73 2.90 -4.08 -12.17
N SER A 74 3.83 -3.50 -11.42
CA SER A 74 3.74 -3.52 -9.96
C SER A 74 2.57 -2.69 -9.45
N LEU A 75 2.07 -1.75 -10.25
CA LEU A 75 0.93 -0.90 -9.91
C LEU A 75 -0.34 -1.29 -10.65
N GLN A 76 -0.41 -2.49 -11.18
CA GLN A 76 -1.56 -2.88 -12.00
C GLN A 76 -2.88 -2.78 -11.23
N ARG A 77 -2.87 -3.04 -9.92
CA ARG A 77 -4.09 -2.90 -9.12
C ARG A 77 -4.51 -1.45 -8.98
N VAL A 78 -3.55 -0.53 -8.96
CA VAL A 78 -3.86 0.90 -8.94
C VAL A 78 -4.54 1.31 -10.24
N PHE A 79 -4.00 0.85 -11.37
CA PHE A 79 -4.62 1.16 -12.67
C PHE A 79 -6.02 0.56 -12.76
N ALA A 80 -6.19 -0.66 -12.24
CA ALA A 80 -7.52 -1.29 -12.25
C ALA A 80 -8.53 -0.53 -11.39
N ALA A 81 -8.06 0.14 -10.34
CA ALA A 81 -8.93 0.89 -9.43
C ALA A 81 -8.93 2.39 -9.73
N ALA A 82 -8.40 2.81 -10.87
CA ALA A 82 -8.17 4.23 -11.16
C ALA A 82 -9.44 5.07 -11.07
N ASN A 83 -10.59 4.48 -11.40
CA ASN A 83 -11.85 5.22 -11.32
C ASN A 83 -12.26 5.56 -9.89
N SER A 84 -11.66 4.92 -8.91
CA SER A 84 -12.00 5.10 -7.50
C SER A 84 -11.02 5.98 -6.75
N ILE A 85 -9.94 6.44 -7.42
CA ILE A 85 -8.91 7.22 -6.74
C ILE A 85 -8.54 8.46 -7.55
N ASP A 86 -8.15 9.51 -6.85
CA ASP A 86 -7.65 10.74 -7.45
C ASP A 86 -6.16 10.89 -7.25
N THR A 87 -5.62 10.30 -6.19
CA THR A 87 -4.22 10.48 -5.82
C THR A 87 -3.63 9.14 -5.40
N LEU A 88 -2.43 8.87 -5.87
CA LEU A 88 -1.62 7.74 -5.42
C LEU A 88 -0.42 8.29 -4.66
N ILE A 89 -0.32 7.97 -3.38
CA ILE A 89 0.83 8.30 -2.56
C ILE A 89 1.79 7.12 -2.62
N VAL A 90 3.04 7.36 -3.01
CA VAL A 90 4.04 6.30 -3.04
C VAL A 90 5.05 6.56 -1.93
N GLY A 91 5.19 5.58 -1.04
CA GLY A 91 6.22 5.61 0.00
C GLY A 91 7.42 4.83 -0.51
N THR A 92 8.55 5.52 -0.68
CA THR A 92 9.70 4.98 -1.38
C THR A 92 10.72 4.33 -0.44
N GLY A 93 10.30 3.99 0.78
CA GLY A 93 11.21 3.46 1.77
C GLY A 93 12.03 4.59 2.37
N THR A 94 13.33 4.39 2.48
CA THR A 94 14.23 5.43 2.96
C THR A 94 14.96 6.14 1.83
N ASP A 95 14.73 5.72 0.59
CA ASP A 95 15.43 6.26 -0.58
C ASP A 95 14.65 7.37 -1.23
N VAL A 96 15.38 8.20 -1.97
CA VAL A 96 14.76 9.20 -2.83
C VAL A 96 14.49 8.55 -4.18
N TRP A 97 13.34 8.82 -4.75
CA TRP A 97 12.96 8.27 -6.04
C TRP A 97 12.24 9.32 -6.85
N VAL A 98 12.67 9.49 -8.09
CA VAL A 98 12.00 10.35 -9.04
C VAL A 98 11.22 9.44 -9.99
N PRO A 99 9.89 9.51 -10.00
CA PRO A 99 9.10 8.63 -10.86
C PRO A 99 9.46 8.83 -12.32
N PRO A 100 9.61 7.73 -13.08
CA PRO A 100 9.84 7.87 -14.52
C PRO A 100 8.71 8.62 -15.19
N ARG A 101 9.06 9.37 -16.22
CA ARG A 101 8.08 10.17 -16.95
C ARG A 101 6.95 9.31 -17.51
N GLU A 102 7.30 8.13 -18.04
CA GLU A 102 6.30 7.24 -18.62
C GLU A 102 5.26 6.82 -17.60
N LEU A 103 5.70 6.50 -16.38
CA LEU A 103 4.78 6.10 -15.33
C LEU A 103 3.89 7.26 -14.92
N ARG A 104 4.49 8.42 -14.77
CA ARG A 104 3.75 9.62 -14.39
C ARG A 104 2.68 9.94 -15.43
N GLU A 105 3.04 9.82 -16.71
CA GLU A 105 2.08 10.10 -17.77
C GLU A 105 0.99 9.03 -17.85
N ALA A 106 1.35 7.76 -17.60
CA ALA A 106 0.36 6.69 -17.60
C ALA A 106 -0.69 6.91 -16.52
N LEU A 107 -0.26 7.34 -15.33
CA LEU A 107 -1.19 7.63 -14.24
C LEU A 107 -2.03 8.86 -14.56
N ARG A 108 -1.41 9.89 -15.13
CA ARG A 108 -2.15 11.09 -15.51
C ARG A 108 -3.24 10.76 -16.54
N ALA A 109 -2.96 9.83 -17.44
CA ALA A 109 -3.92 9.45 -18.48
C ALA A 109 -5.18 8.83 -17.87
N VAL A 110 -5.08 8.24 -16.68
CA VAL A 110 -6.24 7.70 -15.96
C VAL A 110 -6.65 8.62 -14.82
N ARG A 111 -6.16 9.86 -14.85
CA ARG A 111 -6.56 10.94 -13.91
C ARG A 111 -6.16 10.65 -12.47
N VAL A 112 -4.99 10.04 -12.28
CA VAL A 112 -4.43 9.80 -10.96
C VAL A 112 -3.17 10.63 -10.80
N VAL A 113 -3.13 11.45 -9.75
CA VAL A 113 -1.96 12.24 -9.42
C VAL A 113 -1.01 11.38 -8.60
N LEU A 114 0.24 11.34 -9.01
CA LEU A 114 1.27 10.57 -8.31
C LEU A 114 2.08 11.51 -7.41
N ASP A 115 2.18 11.16 -6.13
CA ASP A 115 2.95 11.93 -5.17
C ASP A 115 3.87 10.98 -4.42
N ALA A 116 5.18 11.13 -4.62
CA ALA A 116 6.17 10.19 -4.07
C ALA A 116 6.96 10.86 -2.96
N MET A 117 7.19 10.13 -1.87
CA MET A 117 7.95 10.61 -0.73
C MET A 117 8.43 9.40 0.05
N GLN A 118 9.28 9.61 1.05
CA GLN A 118 9.69 8.51 1.91
C GLN A 118 8.48 7.92 2.64
N THR A 119 8.61 6.66 3.09
CA THR A 119 7.46 5.93 3.61
C THR A 119 6.83 6.58 4.83
N GLY A 120 7.61 7.10 5.77
CA GLY A 120 7.03 7.76 6.95
C GLY A 120 6.12 8.92 6.60
N PRO A 121 6.63 9.92 5.86
CA PRO A 121 5.76 11.02 5.40
C PRO A 121 4.59 10.55 4.55
N ALA A 122 4.80 9.50 3.73
CA ALA A 122 3.73 8.97 2.89
C ALA A 122 2.57 8.45 3.73
N ILE A 123 2.89 7.75 4.82
CA ILE A 123 1.86 7.24 5.72
C ILE A 123 1.07 8.39 6.33
N ARG A 124 1.76 9.43 6.79
CA ARG A 124 1.06 10.57 7.38
C ARG A 124 0.13 11.24 6.38
N THR A 125 0.62 11.44 5.16
CA THR A 125 -0.19 12.06 4.11
C THR A 125 -1.40 11.20 3.77
N TYR A 126 -1.17 9.91 3.60
CA TYR A 126 -2.25 8.95 3.30
C TYR A 126 -3.31 8.96 4.42
N ASN A 127 -2.88 8.89 5.67
CA ASN A 127 -3.82 8.85 6.78
C ASN A 127 -4.65 10.12 6.87
N ILE A 128 -4.02 11.27 6.65
CA ILE A 128 -4.73 12.55 6.66
C ILE A 128 -5.77 12.60 5.56
N MET A 129 -5.39 12.21 4.34
CA MET A 129 -6.30 12.24 3.21
C MET A 129 -7.46 11.27 3.41
N MET A 130 -7.18 10.08 3.97
CA MET A 130 -8.24 9.14 4.31
C MET A 130 -9.22 9.74 5.32
N GLY A 131 -8.68 10.38 6.35
CA GLY A 131 -9.50 11.02 7.38
C GLY A 131 -10.39 12.11 6.82
N GLU A 132 -9.96 12.73 5.72
CA GLU A 132 -10.74 13.74 5.02
C GLU A 132 -11.68 13.13 3.98
N ARG A 133 -11.73 11.81 3.92
CA ARG A 133 -12.58 11.06 2.99
C ARG A 133 -12.25 11.34 1.54
N ARG A 134 -10.95 11.57 1.27
CA ARG A 134 -10.48 11.78 -0.09
C ARG A 134 -10.25 10.43 -0.76
N ARG A 135 -10.30 10.43 -2.09
CA ARG A 135 -10.12 9.21 -2.87
C ARG A 135 -8.63 8.99 -3.07
N VAL A 136 -8.00 8.34 -2.11
CA VAL A 136 -6.55 8.18 -2.06
C VAL A 136 -6.17 6.71 -2.01
N ALA A 137 -5.08 6.37 -2.68
CA ALA A 137 -4.43 5.07 -2.57
C ALA A 137 -2.99 5.28 -2.12
N ALA A 138 -2.39 4.27 -1.54
CA ALA A 138 -0.99 4.32 -1.13
C ALA A 138 -0.27 3.04 -1.53
N ALA A 139 0.94 3.19 -2.03
CA ALA A 139 1.84 2.09 -2.33
C ALA A 139 3.08 2.31 -1.49
N LEU A 140 3.26 1.50 -0.46
CA LEU A 140 4.22 1.78 0.62
C LEU A 140 5.29 0.72 0.66
N ILE A 141 6.54 1.13 0.45
CA ILE A 141 7.69 0.23 0.58
C ILE A 141 8.03 0.12 2.07
N ALA A 142 8.18 -1.12 2.55
CA ALA A 142 8.52 -1.38 3.94
C ALA A 142 9.91 -0.84 4.27
N VAL A 143 10.09 -0.34 5.49
CA VAL A 143 11.38 0.13 5.98
C VAL A 143 11.86 -0.74 7.11
N PRO A 144 13.20 -0.85 7.29
CA PRO A 144 13.77 -1.70 8.34
C PRO A 144 13.37 -1.28 9.74
#